data_fb998e1c3e97b217aebf5100dcfeaeb4
#
_entry.id   fb998e1c3e97b217aebf5100dcfeaeb4
#
_cell.length_a   1.000
_cell.length_b   1.000
_cell.length_c   1.000
_cell.angle_alpha   90.00
_cell.angle_beta   90.00
_cell.angle_gamma   90.00
#
_symmetry.space_group_name_H-M   'P 1'
#
loop_
_entity.id
_entity.type
_entity.pdbx_description
1 polymer ?
#
loop_
_entity_poly.entity_id
_entity_poly.type
_entity_poly.pdbx_seq_one_letter_code
_entity_poly.pdbx_strand_id
1 'polypeptide(L)'
;MVRFDFELRSQASPEAVRMALLDFTERRPQLWPGLPADQYEVYEVGDTWAEIREGYRGPIWWRERYDWSAPGIIRWTAVDSGFGAPGSSVVWRIESAEDGGSTHRITWDRRGRTAFGKLFIGLMGLTRGHFIRQSIEMGLAAIAAAESSRNAGPDAPSG
;
A
#
# COMPACT_ATOMS: atom_id res chain seq x y z
N MET A 1 -12.76 -6.33 15.53
CA MET A 1 -12.71 -6.19 14.07
C MET A 1 -13.00 -4.74 13.73
N VAL A 2 -12.15 -4.13 12.95
CA VAL A 2 -12.33 -2.76 12.45
C VAL A 2 -12.27 -2.82 10.94
N ARG A 3 -13.34 -2.35 10.31
CA ARG A 3 -13.46 -2.25 8.86
C ARG A 3 -13.86 -0.84 8.47
N PHE A 4 -13.19 -0.30 7.46
CA PHE A 4 -13.58 0.93 6.81
C PHE A 4 -13.20 0.90 5.33
N ASP A 5 -13.99 1.63 4.54
CA ASP A 5 -13.76 1.79 3.12
C ASP A 5 -13.50 3.28 2.86
N PHE A 6 -12.62 3.58 1.94
CA PHE A 6 -12.39 4.95 1.49
C PHE A 6 -11.99 4.99 0.02
N GLU A 7 -12.27 6.12 -0.60
CA GLU A 7 -11.93 6.39 -1.99
C GLU A 7 -10.93 7.54 -2.06
N LEU A 8 -9.95 7.40 -2.95
CA LEU A 8 -8.94 8.41 -3.24
C LEU A 8 -8.84 8.62 -4.74
N ARG A 9 -8.40 9.79 -5.15
CA ARG A 9 -8.02 10.10 -6.53
C ARG A 9 -6.54 10.43 -6.59
N SER A 10 -5.91 10.10 -7.71
CA SER A 10 -4.52 10.39 -7.99
C SER A 10 -4.36 10.88 -9.42
N GLN A 11 -3.38 11.75 -9.65
CA GLN A 11 -2.93 12.14 -10.99
C GLN A 11 -2.03 11.07 -11.62
N ALA A 12 -1.52 10.10 -10.83
CA ALA A 12 -0.77 8.97 -11.36
C ALA A 12 -1.69 8.04 -12.17
N SER A 13 -1.17 7.50 -13.26
CA SER A 13 -1.89 6.49 -14.04
C SER A 13 -2.13 5.22 -13.23
N PRO A 14 -3.19 4.43 -13.55
CA PRO A 14 -3.42 3.13 -12.90
C PRO A 14 -2.20 2.21 -12.96
N GLU A 15 -1.49 2.21 -14.08
CA GLU A 15 -0.32 1.38 -14.28
C GLU A 15 0.85 1.82 -13.39
N ALA A 16 1.12 3.12 -13.27
CA ALA A 16 2.17 3.64 -12.39
C ALA A 16 1.91 3.26 -10.92
N VAL A 17 0.66 3.36 -10.47
CA VAL A 17 0.29 2.97 -9.12
C VAL A 17 0.41 1.45 -8.93
N ARG A 18 -0.05 0.66 -9.91
CA ARG A 18 0.08 -0.79 -9.88
C ARG A 18 1.54 -1.21 -9.79
N MET A 19 2.40 -0.66 -10.62
CA MET A 19 3.84 -0.94 -10.61
C MET A 19 4.47 -0.62 -9.25
N ALA A 20 4.11 0.50 -8.63
CA ALA A 20 4.62 0.89 -7.31
C ALA A 20 4.12 -0.03 -6.19
N LEU A 21 2.85 -0.48 -6.25
CA LEU A 21 2.29 -1.42 -5.28
C LEU A 21 2.93 -2.81 -5.37
N LEU A 22 3.32 -3.23 -6.57
CA LEU A 22 3.91 -4.53 -6.87
C LEU A 22 5.44 -4.49 -6.98
N ASP A 23 6.08 -3.37 -6.64
CA ASP A 23 7.54 -3.31 -6.53
C ASP A 23 7.98 -3.94 -5.20
N PHE A 24 8.31 -5.22 -5.25
CA PHE A 24 8.83 -5.97 -4.11
C PHE A 24 10.37 -5.97 -4.07
N THR A 25 11.01 -4.96 -4.63
CA THR A 25 12.46 -4.76 -4.54
C THR A 25 12.85 -3.94 -3.31
N GLU A 26 14.14 -3.75 -3.10
CA GLU A 26 14.71 -2.88 -2.07
C GLU A 26 14.30 -1.39 -2.21
N ARG A 27 13.71 -1.01 -3.35
CA ARG A 27 13.18 0.34 -3.58
C ARG A 27 11.83 0.59 -2.90
N ARG A 28 11.12 -0.46 -2.48
CA ARG A 28 9.78 -0.33 -1.87
C ARG A 28 9.73 0.68 -0.72
N PRO A 29 10.68 0.71 0.24
CA PRO A 29 10.69 1.72 1.30
C PRO A 29 10.88 3.16 0.79
N GLN A 30 11.44 3.35 -0.40
CA GLN A 30 11.59 4.66 -1.03
C GLN A 30 10.29 5.12 -1.71
N LEU A 31 9.49 4.17 -2.22
CA LEU A 31 8.21 4.44 -2.89
C LEU A 31 7.08 4.71 -1.89
N TRP A 32 7.17 4.12 -0.70
CA TRP A 32 6.15 4.25 0.34
C TRP A 32 6.74 4.96 1.57
N PRO A 33 6.54 6.28 1.68
CA PRO A 33 7.03 7.05 2.81
C PRO A 33 6.52 6.50 4.15
N GLY A 34 7.43 6.33 5.09
CA GLY A 34 7.12 5.79 6.41
C GLY A 34 7.37 4.30 6.58
N LEU A 35 7.75 3.57 5.52
CA LEU A 35 8.20 2.18 5.64
C LEU A 35 9.72 2.14 5.92
N PRO A 36 10.17 1.74 7.13
CA PRO A 36 11.59 1.61 7.43
C PRO A 36 12.24 0.48 6.62
N ALA A 37 13.34 0.76 5.93
CA ALA A 37 14.02 -0.21 5.08
C ALA A 37 14.55 -1.43 5.86
N ASP A 38 14.94 -1.23 7.12
CA ASP A 38 15.44 -2.29 8.01
C ASP A 38 14.31 -3.18 8.60
N GLN A 39 13.06 -2.87 8.28
CA GLN A 39 11.87 -3.62 8.71
C GLN A 39 11.09 -4.21 7.53
N TYR A 40 11.68 -4.16 6.33
CA TYR A 40 11.13 -4.71 5.11
C TYR A 40 11.89 -5.99 4.71
N GLU A 41 11.16 -7.07 4.48
CA GLU A 41 11.71 -8.36 4.08
C GLU A 41 10.78 -9.04 3.06
N VAL A 42 11.36 -9.55 1.99
CA VAL A 42 10.65 -10.33 0.96
C VAL A 42 10.96 -11.80 1.18
N TYR A 43 9.93 -12.61 1.38
CA TYR A 43 10.06 -14.07 1.53
C TYR A 43 10.01 -14.77 0.19
N GLU A 44 9.02 -14.44 -0.64
CA GLU A 44 8.84 -15.07 -1.93
C GLU A 44 8.01 -14.17 -2.86
N VAL A 45 8.32 -14.24 -4.16
CA VAL A 45 7.57 -13.55 -5.22
C VAL A 45 7.26 -14.57 -6.32
N GLY A 46 5.97 -14.80 -6.56
CA GLY A 46 5.46 -15.62 -7.66
C GLY A 46 4.91 -14.76 -8.80
N ASP A 47 4.26 -15.39 -9.78
CA ASP A 47 3.74 -14.71 -10.97
C ASP A 47 2.62 -13.70 -10.64
N THR A 48 1.74 -14.05 -9.70
CA THR A 48 0.56 -13.25 -9.34
C THR A 48 0.42 -13.04 -7.82
N TRP A 49 1.47 -13.31 -7.07
CA TRP A 49 1.47 -13.17 -5.63
C TRP A 49 2.88 -12.90 -5.07
N ALA A 50 2.93 -12.34 -3.89
CA ALA A 50 4.16 -12.21 -3.12
C ALA A 50 3.88 -12.36 -1.63
N GLU A 51 4.88 -12.77 -0.87
CA GLU A 51 4.84 -12.78 0.57
C GLU A 51 5.97 -11.93 1.14
N ILE A 52 5.59 -10.92 1.89
CA ILE A 52 6.52 -9.94 2.47
C ILE A 52 6.22 -9.70 3.94
N ARG A 53 7.21 -9.19 4.65
CA ARG A 53 7.04 -8.60 5.96
C ARG A 53 7.36 -7.12 5.88
N GLU A 54 6.47 -6.31 6.41
CA GLU A 54 6.69 -4.86 6.51
C GLU A 54 6.12 -4.33 7.83
N GLY A 55 6.66 -3.23 8.31
CA GLY A 55 6.19 -2.60 9.54
C GLY A 55 7.25 -1.76 10.21
N TYR A 56 7.19 -1.73 11.53
CA TYR A 56 8.07 -0.94 12.39
C TYR A 56 8.76 -1.86 13.38
N ARG A 57 9.74 -1.33 14.10
CA ARG A 57 10.40 -2.06 15.19
C ARG A 57 9.42 -2.41 16.31
N GLY A 58 9.68 -3.52 17.00
CA GLY A 58 8.82 -4.02 18.05
C GLY A 58 7.62 -4.81 17.50
N PRO A 59 6.43 -4.70 18.08
CA PRO A 59 5.30 -5.54 17.70
C PRO A 59 4.53 -5.05 16.46
N ILE A 60 4.84 -3.89 15.92
CA ILE A 60 4.06 -3.25 14.85
C ILE A 60 4.58 -3.70 13.49
N TRP A 61 4.29 -4.93 13.11
CA TRP A 61 4.65 -5.48 11.81
C TRP A 61 3.58 -6.46 11.32
N TRP A 62 3.53 -6.62 10.00
CA TRP A 62 2.70 -7.59 9.31
C TRP A 62 3.56 -8.43 8.38
N ARG A 63 3.31 -9.73 8.34
CA ARG A 63 3.70 -10.63 7.26
C ARG A 63 2.46 -10.86 6.42
N GLU A 64 2.49 -10.48 5.17
CA GLU A 64 1.33 -10.40 4.30
C GLU A 64 1.57 -11.12 2.99
N ARG A 65 0.54 -11.81 2.55
CA ARG A 65 0.49 -12.38 1.21
C ARG A 65 -0.31 -11.46 0.31
N TYR A 66 0.37 -10.90 -0.66
CA TYR A 66 -0.19 -10.13 -1.75
C TYR A 66 -0.70 -11.06 -2.85
N ASP A 67 -1.81 -10.70 -3.50
CA ASP A 67 -2.42 -11.38 -4.62
C ASP A 67 -2.96 -10.34 -5.61
N TRP A 68 -2.55 -10.44 -6.86
CA TRP A 68 -2.97 -9.60 -7.97
C TRP A 68 -3.41 -10.41 -9.19
N SER A 69 -3.89 -11.64 -8.98
CA SER A 69 -4.43 -12.51 -10.02
C SER A 69 -5.69 -11.95 -10.67
N ALA A 70 -6.44 -11.10 -9.97
CA ALA A 70 -7.63 -10.45 -10.49
C ALA A 70 -7.29 -9.07 -11.11
N PRO A 71 -7.72 -8.77 -12.35
CA PRO A 71 -7.48 -7.49 -13.00
C PRO A 71 -7.97 -6.30 -12.17
N GLY A 72 -7.14 -5.26 -12.04
CA GLY A 72 -7.47 -4.02 -11.32
C GLY A 72 -7.62 -4.17 -9.81
N ILE A 73 -7.32 -5.33 -9.25
CA ILE A 73 -7.43 -5.61 -7.82
C ILE A 73 -6.09 -6.10 -7.29
N ILE A 74 -5.63 -5.49 -6.21
CA ILE A 74 -4.52 -6.01 -5.40
C ILE A 74 -5.09 -6.25 -4.01
N ARG A 75 -4.93 -7.47 -3.53
CA ARG A 75 -5.33 -7.86 -2.17
C ARG A 75 -4.10 -8.29 -1.40
N TRP A 76 -4.01 -7.90 -0.15
CA TRP A 76 -3.06 -8.54 0.76
C TRP A 76 -3.73 -8.98 2.04
N THR A 77 -3.35 -10.15 2.48
CA THR A 77 -3.93 -10.83 3.62
C THR A 77 -2.83 -11.16 4.61
N ALA A 78 -3.04 -10.82 5.86
CA ALA A 78 -2.08 -11.11 6.92
C ALA A 78 -1.93 -12.64 7.11
N VAL A 79 -0.71 -13.11 6.97
CA VAL A 79 -0.29 -14.48 7.31
C VAL A 79 0.10 -14.54 8.78
N ASP A 80 0.85 -13.54 9.24
CA ASP A 80 1.25 -13.36 10.62
C ASP A 80 1.44 -11.87 10.97
N SER A 81 1.56 -11.57 12.27
CA SER A 81 1.76 -10.21 12.75
C SER A 81 2.18 -10.22 14.21
N GLY A 82 2.95 -9.22 14.61
CA GLY A 82 3.27 -9.00 16.03
C GLY A 82 2.07 -8.60 16.88
N PHE A 83 1.00 -8.08 16.28
CA PHE A 83 -0.16 -7.56 17.03
C PHE A 83 -1.52 -7.89 16.42
N GLY A 84 -1.58 -8.10 15.12
CA GLY A 84 -2.80 -8.35 14.38
C GLY A 84 -3.15 -9.82 14.24
N ALA A 85 -4.38 -10.11 13.85
CA ALA A 85 -4.85 -11.47 13.63
C ALA A 85 -4.60 -11.90 12.18
N PRO A 86 -4.17 -13.14 11.93
CA PRO A 86 -4.15 -13.73 10.59
C PRO A 86 -5.52 -13.64 9.93
N GLY A 87 -5.53 -13.53 8.60
CA GLY A 87 -6.74 -13.34 7.80
C GLY A 87 -7.26 -11.90 7.78
N SER A 88 -6.67 -10.98 8.53
CA SER A 88 -6.89 -9.54 8.32
C SER A 88 -6.44 -9.15 6.92
N SER A 89 -7.21 -8.31 6.22
CA SER A 89 -6.92 -8.03 4.81
C SER A 89 -7.09 -6.57 4.43
N VAL A 90 -6.45 -6.21 3.33
CA VAL A 90 -6.73 -4.98 2.60
C VAL A 90 -7.01 -5.36 1.15
N VAL A 91 -7.99 -4.70 0.56
CA VAL A 91 -8.32 -4.83 -0.86
C VAL A 91 -8.22 -3.46 -1.50
N TRP A 92 -7.39 -3.34 -2.51
CA TRP A 92 -7.20 -2.11 -3.26
C TRP A 92 -7.65 -2.31 -4.71
N ARG A 93 -8.66 -1.56 -5.12
CA ARG A 93 -9.14 -1.50 -6.50
C ARG A 93 -8.62 -0.24 -7.15
N ILE A 94 -8.08 -0.40 -8.36
CA ILE A 94 -7.51 0.68 -9.15
C ILE A 94 -8.31 0.76 -10.44
N GLU A 95 -8.89 1.91 -10.70
CA GLU A 95 -9.68 2.21 -11.89
C GLU A 95 -9.10 3.45 -12.60
N SER A 96 -9.20 3.50 -13.92
CA SER A 96 -8.81 4.69 -14.71
C SER A 96 -9.79 5.83 -14.44
N ALA A 97 -9.28 7.05 -14.34
CA ALA A 97 -10.06 8.27 -14.33
C ALA A 97 -10.07 8.91 -15.71
N GLU A 98 -11.10 9.70 -16.02
CA GLU A 98 -11.28 10.35 -17.33
C GLU A 98 -10.14 11.33 -17.68
N ASP A 99 -9.48 11.89 -16.69
CA ASP A 99 -8.36 12.83 -16.82
C ASP A 99 -6.98 12.16 -17.02
N GLY A 100 -6.96 10.82 -17.19
CA GLY A 100 -5.73 10.03 -17.31
C GLY A 100 -5.11 9.63 -15.99
N GLY A 101 -5.63 10.12 -14.88
CA GLY A 101 -5.27 9.67 -13.52
C GLY A 101 -5.97 8.38 -13.12
N SER A 102 -6.04 8.14 -11.81
CA SER A 102 -6.65 6.92 -11.25
C SER A 102 -7.54 7.19 -10.04
N THR A 103 -8.54 6.33 -9.89
CA THR A 103 -9.41 6.26 -8.71
C THR A 103 -9.12 4.99 -7.96
N HIS A 104 -9.02 5.10 -6.64
CA HIS A 104 -8.65 4.01 -5.75
C HIS A 104 -9.76 3.78 -4.74
N ARG A 105 -10.29 2.56 -4.71
CA ARG A 105 -11.20 2.11 -3.64
C ARG A 105 -10.49 1.11 -2.77
N ILE A 106 -10.36 1.45 -1.49
CA ILE A 106 -9.60 0.68 -0.52
C ILE A 106 -10.52 0.21 0.58
N THR A 107 -10.62 -1.10 0.74
CA THR A 107 -11.28 -1.75 1.88
C THR A 107 -10.20 -2.22 2.83
N TRP A 108 -10.25 -1.73 4.05
CA TRP A 108 -9.32 -2.09 5.11
C TRP A 108 -10.08 -2.87 6.21
N ASP A 109 -9.74 -4.13 6.37
CA ASP A 109 -10.35 -5.03 7.36
C ASP A 109 -9.26 -5.64 8.24
N ARG A 110 -9.14 -5.16 9.46
CA ARG A 110 -8.11 -5.58 10.39
C ARG A 110 -8.68 -5.99 11.74
N ARG A 111 -8.05 -6.99 12.34
CA ARG A 111 -8.39 -7.49 13.66
C ARG A 111 -7.14 -7.54 14.52
N GLY A 112 -7.25 -7.11 15.78
CA GLY A 112 -6.19 -7.26 16.78
C GLY A 112 -6.21 -8.65 17.41
N ARG A 113 -5.04 -9.28 17.49
CA ARG A 113 -4.85 -10.57 18.19
C ARG A 113 -4.49 -10.34 19.66
N THR A 114 -3.52 -9.48 19.90
CA THR A 114 -3.05 -9.12 21.24
C THR A 114 -3.89 -8.01 21.87
N ALA A 115 -3.78 -7.79 23.19
CA ALA A 115 -4.42 -6.64 23.86
C ALA A 115 -3.96 -5.32 23.25
N PHE A 116 -2.65 -5.16 23.01
CA PHE A 116 -2.08 -4.02 22.31
C PHE A 116 -2.69 -3.88 20.89
N GLY A 117 -2.75 -4.97 20.13
CA GLY A 117 -3.31 -4.96 18.77
C GLY A 117 -4.79 -4.57 18.73
N LYS A 118 -5.58 -5.04 19.71
CA LYS A 118 -7.01 -4.66 19.82
C LYS A 118 -7.17 -3.17 20.09
N LEU A 119 -6.37 -2.63 21.00
CA LEU A 119 -6.37 -1.20 21.32
C LEU A 119 -5.90 -0.37 20.12
N PHE A 120 -4.76 -0.73 19.51
CA PHE A 120 -4.15 -0.01 18.39
C PHE A 120 -5.09 0.03 17.16
N ILE A 121 -5.64 -1.14 16.77
CA ILE A 121 -6.58 -1.22 15.65
C ILE A 121 -7.90 -0.52 16.00
N GLY A 122 -8.34 -0.58 17.26
CA GLY A 122 -9.50 0.17 17.74
C GLY A 122 -9.34 1.68 17.60
N LEU A 123 -8.18 2.23 17.97
CA LEU A 123 -7.86 3.65 17.78
C LEU A 123 -7.84 4.04 16.30
N MET A 124 -7.29 3.19 15.43
CA MET A 124 -7.36 3.41 13.98
C MET A 124 -8.80 3.44 13.47
N GLY A 125 -9.67 2.59 14.01
CA GLY A 125 -11.10 2.59 13.72
C GLY A 125 -11.80 3.88 14.14
N LEU A 126 -11.49 4.42 15.32
CA LEU A 126 -12.03 5.69 15.81
C LEU A 126 -11.67 6.87 14.90
N THR A 127 -10.47 6.89 14.37
CA THR A 127 -10.02 7.92 13.42
C THR A 127 -10.46 7.62 11.97
N ARG A 128 -11.25 6.57 11.75
CA ARG A 128 -11.66 6.08 10.43
C ARG A 128 -10.48 5.94 9.46
N GLY A 129 -9.34 5.51 9.98
CA GLY A 129 -8.13 5.30 9.19
C GLY A 129 -7.47 6.58 8.67
N HIS A 130 -7.70 7.73 9.30
CA HIS A 130 -7.16 9.03 8.84
C HIS A 130 -5.66 8.97 8.55
N PHE A 131 -4.86 8.38 9.46
CA PHE A 131 -3.42 8.24 9.26
C PHE A 131 -3.05 7.35 8.08
N ILE A 132 -3.81 6.25 7.88
CA ILE A 132 -3.60 5.34 6.74
C ILE A 132 -3.91 6.07 5.45
N ARG A 133 -5.05 6.75 5.39
CA ARG A 133 -5.46 7.56 4.24
C ARG A 133 -4.38 8.59 3.89
N GLN A 134 -3.89 9.36 4.86
CA GLN A 134 -2.86 10.37 4.64
C GLN A 134 -1.54 9.77 4.14
N SER A 135 -1.12 8.62 4.70
CA SER A 135 0.07 7.91 4.23
C SER A 135 -0.06 7.45 2.77
N ILE A 136 -1.23 6.93 2.40
CA ILE A 136 -1.50 6.51 1.02
C ILE A 136 -1.55 7.72 0.08
N GLU A 137 -2.19 8.82 0.46
CA GLU A 137 -2.22 10.07 -0.31
C GLU A 137 -0.82 10.60 -0.59
N MET A 138 0.08 10.57 0.39
CA MET A 138 1.49 10.94 0.20
C MET A 138 2.22 10.01 -0.78
N GLY A 139 2.00 8.70 -0.68
CA GLY A 139 2.55 7.72 -1.61
C GLY A 139 2.06 7.94 -3.04
N LEU A 140 0.76 8.14 -3.23
CA LEU A 140 0.16 8.42 -4.54
C LEU A 140 0.69 9.72 -5.15
N ALA A 141 0.88 10.77 -4.35
CA ALA A 141 1.47 12.02 -4.79
C ALA A 141 2.92 11.84 -5.24
N ALA A 142 3.72 11.05 -4.52
CA ALA A 142 5.10 10.75 -4.89
C ALA A 142 5.17 9.97 -6.22
N ILE A 143 4.29 9.00 -6.42
CA ILE A 143 4.19 8.23 -7.67
C ILE A 143 3.82 9.15 -8.84
N ALA A 144 2.84 10.03 -8.68
CA ALA A 144 2.43 10.98 -9.70
C ALA A 144 3.57 11.93 -10.10
N ALA A 145 4.32 12.45 -9.12
CA ALA A 145 5.47 13.31 -9.36
C ALA A 145 6.58 12.58 -10.14
N ALA A 146 6.88 11.32 -9.76
CA ALA A 146 7.88 10.50 -10.44
C ALA A 146 7.46 10.15 -11.88
N GLU A 147 6.18 9.90 -12.13
CA GLU A 147 5.64 9.64 -13.46
C GLU A 147 5.73 10.90 -14.35
N SER A 148 5.33 12.05 -13.83
CA SER A 148 5.41 13.33 -14.55
C SER A 148 6.85 13.68 -14.93
N SER A 149 7.81 13.46 -14.04
CA SER A 149 9.24 13.70 -14.32
C SER A 149 9.78 12.79 -15.42
N ARG A 150 9.34 11.55 -15.50
CA ARG A 150 9.72 10.63 -16.58
C ARG A 150 9.14 11.04 -17.92
N ASN A 151 7.90 11.53 -17.92
CA ASN A 151 7.21 11.95 -19.15
C ASN A 151 7.71 13.30 -19.69
N ALA A 152 8.30 14.15 -18.85
CA ALA A 152 8.90 15.42 -19.26
C ALA A 152 10.19 15.28 -20.09
N GLY A 153 10.84 14.09 -20.08
CA GLY A 153 12.09 13.81 -20.81
C GLY A 153 13.31 14.58 -20.26
N PRO A 154 14.54 14.17 -20.61
CA PRO A 154 15.70 15.03 -20.39
C PRO A 154 15.60 16.20 -21.38
N ASP A 155 15.71 17.43 -20.86
CA ASP A 155 15.69 18.67 -21.63
C ASP A 155 16.49 18.54 -22.95
N ALA A 156 15.82 18.94 -24.05
CA ALA A 156 16.52 19.12 -25.32
C ALA A 156 17.68 20.10 -25.12
N PRO A 157 18.88 19.84 -25.66
CA PRO A 157 20.01 20.73 -25.50
C PRO A 157 19.65 22.10 -26.07
N SER A 158 19.81 23.11 -25.24
CA SER A 158 19.72 24.51 -25.64
C SER A 158 20.70 24.73 -26.77
N GLY A 159 20.20 24.96 -27.99
CA GLY A 159 20.97 25.42 -29.15
C GLY A 159 21.40 26.87 -29.01
#